data_a1b0870db786621a4b36490afb453cb2
#
_entry.id   a1b0870db786621a4b36490afb453cb2
#
_cell.length_a   1.000
_cell.length_b   1.000
_cell.length_c   1.000
_cell.angle_alpha   90.00
_cell.angle_beta   90.00
_cell.angle_gamma   90.00
#
_symmetry.space_group_name_H-M   'P 1'
#
loop_
_entity.id
_entity.type
_entity.pdbx_description
1 polymer ?
#
loop_
_entity_poly.entity_id
_entity_poly.type
_entity_poly.pdbx_seq_one_letter_code
_entity_poly.pdbx_strand_id
1 'polypeptide(L)'
;SPFSRGWVMRREPMVEQAERLVEAYDVRTPGTEVTVSTLSGGNQQKVVVARELSRPLKLLIVAQPTRGLDVGSIEFIHSQIVAKRDEGCAVLLVSAELDEILSLADHIGVLYRGTIVAEMPRDEASRNRLGSLMAGAEDPGPPEQPDAVEEMV
;
A
#
# COMPACT_ATOMS: atom_id res chain seq x y z
N SER A 1 24.89 -14.55 -5.21
CA SER A 1 23.44 -14.52 -5.44
C SER A 1 22.97 -15.95 -5.77
N PRO A 2 21.81 -16.39 -5.29
CA PRO A 2 21.27 -17.71 -5.65
C PRO A 2 20.98 -17.83 -7.16
N PHE A 3 20.83 -16.70 -7.84
CA PHE A 3 20.48 -16.60 -9.27
C PHE A 3 21.69 -16.45 -10.20
N SER A 4 22.91 -16.41 -9.67
CA SER A 4 24.11 -16.26 -10.50
C SER A 4 25.29 -17.05 -9.94
N ARG A 5 26.12 -17.60 -10.85
CA ARG A 5 27.41 -18.19 -10.55
C ARG A 5 28.49 -17.43 -11.34
N GLY A 6 29.15 -16.48 -10.68
CA GLY A 6 30.01 -15.51 -11.36
C GLY A 6 29.19 -14.64 -12.32
N TRP A 7 29.54 -14.63 -13.58
CA TRP A 7 28.88 -13.85 -14.66
C TRP A 7 27.71 -14.59 -15.34
N VAL A 8 27.45 -15.86 -14.97
CA VAL A 8 26.40 -16.67 -15.59
C VAL A 8 25.14 -16.67 -14.73
N MET A 9 24.02 -16.28 -15.32
CA MET A 9 22.69 -16.38 -14.69
C MET A 9 22.19 -17.83 -14.69
N ARG A 10 21.59 -18.24 -13.60
CA ARG A 10 21.00 -19.56 -13.41
C ARG A 10 19.48 -19.46 -13.58
N ARG A 11 18.98 -19.98 -14.70
CA ARG A 11 17.55 -19.87 -15.06
C ARG A 11 16.66 -20.66 -14.11
N GLU A 12 17.02 -21.90 -13.77
CA GLU A 12 16.19 -22.79 -12.91
C GLU A 12 15.82 -22.13 -11.57
N PRO A 13 16.75 -21.63 -10.74
CA PRO A 13 16.37 -20.97 -9.48
C PRO A 13 15.53 -19.69 -9.67
N MET A 14 15.67 -19.03 -10.83
CA MET A 14 14.86 -17.86 -11.15
C MET A 14 13.41 -18.25 -11.45
N VAL A 15 13.20 -19.31 -12.23
CA VAL A 15 11.86 -19.84 -12.56
C VAL A 15 11.19 -20.35 -11.29
N GLU A 16 11.87 -21.18 -10.49
CA GLU A 16 11.35 -21.68 -9.21
C GLU A 16 10.95 -20.54 -8.26
N GLN A 17 11.75 -19.47 -8.20
CA GLN A 17 11.41 -18.30 -7.39
C GLN A 17 10.18 -17.57 -7.95
N ALA A 18 10.10 -17.41 -9.28
CA ALA A 18 8.97 -16.77 -9.93
C ALA A 18 7.67 -17.55 -9.72
N GLU A 19 7.70 -18.88 -9.85
CA GLU A 19 6.54 -19.74 -9.60
C GLU A 19 6.04 -19.62 -8.15
N ARG A 20 6.95 -19.67 -7.18
CA ARG A 20 6.61 -19.46 -5.76
C ARG A 20 5.96 -18.10 -5.51
N LEU A 21 6.46 -17.03 -6.14
CA LEU A 21 5.91 -15.68 -5.98
C LEU A 21 4.55 -15.54 -6.69
N VAL A 22 4.39 -16.15 -7.86
CA VAL A 22 3.10 -16.21 -8.58
C VAL A 22 2.02 -16.84 -7.71
N GLU A 23 2.32 -17.94 -7.05
CA GLU A 23 1.41 -18.61 -6.13
C GLU A 23 1.16 -17.79 -4.85
N ALA A 24 2.22 -17.36 -4.17
CA ALA A 24 2.14 -16.64 -2.89
C ALA A 24 1.40 -15.31 -3.00
N TYR A 25 1.48 -14.64 -4.16
CA TYR A 25 0.85 -13.35 -4.39
C TYR A 25 -0.41 -13.44 -5.28
N ASP A 26 -0.92 -14.63 -5.52
CA ASP A 26 -2.12 -14.88 -6.35
C ASP A 26 -2.07 -14.12 -7.69
N VAL A 27 -0.95 -14.19 -8.40
CA VAL A 27 -0.79 -13.57 -9.71
C VAL A 27 -1.44 -14.46 -10.76
N ARG A 28 -2.50 -13.99 -11.41
CA ARG A 28 -3.16 -14.72 -12.49
C ARG A 28 -2.39 -14.53 -13.80
N THR A 29 -1.63 -15.55 -14.17
CA THR A 29 -0.80 -15.58 -15.36
C THR A 29 -0.85 -16.96 -16.03
N PRO A 30 -0.73 -17.05 -17.39
CA PRO A 30 -0.58 -18.33 -18.07
C PRO A 30 0.76 -19.04 -17.77
N GLY A 31 1.75 -18.32 -17.24
CA GLY A 31 3.06 -18.87 -16.89
C GLY A 31 4.08 -17.78 -16.60
N THR A 32 5.26 -18.16 -16.09
CA THR A 32 6.34 -17.23 -15.73
C THR A 32 7.13 -16.69 -16.92
N GLU A 33 6.91 -17.21 -18.12
CA GLU A 33 7.59 -16.79 -19.36
C GLU A 33 6.85 -15.68 -20.10
N VAL A 34 5.63 -15.29 -19.66
CA VAL A 34 4.86 -14.26 -20.34
C VAL A 34 5.35 -12.87 -19.97
N THR A 35 5.21 -11.95 -20.89
CA THR A 35 5.56 -10.55 -20.64
C THR A 35 4.54 -9.92 -19.68
N VAL A 36 5.00 -9.25 -18.62
CA VAL A 36 4.13 -8.63 -17.59
C VAL A 36 3.11 -7.67 -18.20
N SER A 37 3.45 -6.96 -19.28
CA SER A 37 2.54 -6.04 -19.98
C SER A 37 1.30 -6.72 -20.60
N THR A 38 1.26 -8.04 -20.73
CA THR A 38 0.08 -8.77 -21.20
C THR A 38 -0.91 -9.13 -20.11
N LEU A 39 -0.52 -8.92 -18.85
CA LEU A 39 -1.38 -9.15 -17.69
C LEU A 39 -2.34 -7.96 -17.46
N SER A 40 -3.44 -8.21 -16.75
CA SER A 40 -4.31 -7.12 -16.27
C SER A 40 -3.55 -6.20 -15.31
N GLY A 41 -4.01 -4.93 -15.18
CA GLY A 41 -3.38 -3.95 -14.29
C GLY A 41 -3.21 -4.45 -12.85
N GLY A 42 -4.22 -5.11 -12.30
CA GLY A 42 -4.15 -5.71 -10.96
C GLY A 42 -3.07 -6.80 -10.85
N ASN A 43 -2.94 -7.68 -11.86
CA ASN A 43 -1.90 -8.69 -11.87
C ASN A 43 -0.50 -8.09 -12.10
N GLN A 44 -0.37 -7.05 -12.93
CA GLN A 44 0.89 -6.30 -13.06
C GLN A 44 1.32 -5.73 -11.71
N GLN A 45 0.38 -5.13 -10.97
CA GLN A 45 0.66 -4.56 -9.64
C GLN A 45 1.03 -5.66 -8.63
N LYS A 46 0.34 -6.81 -8.64
CA LYS A 46 0.70 -7.98 -7.82
C LYS A 46 2.14 -8.45 -8.10
N VAL A 47 2.59 -8.45 -9.36
CA VAL A 47 3.98 -8.79 -9.72
C VAL A 47 4.96 -7.80 -9.12
N VAL A 48 4.67 -6.48 -9.17
CA VAL A 48 5.50 -5.44 -8.56
C VAL A 48 5.57 -5.65 -7.05
N VAL A 49 4.42 -5.84 -6.40
CA VAL A 49 4.32 -6.07 -4.95
C VAL A 49 5.08 -7.34 -4.55
N ALA A 50 4.91 -8.45 -5.29
CA ALA A 50 5.63 -9.70 -5.06
C ALA A 50 7.15 -9.50 -5.11
N ARG A 51 7.64 -8.77 -6.13
CA ARG A 51 9.07 -8.49 -6.30
C ARG A 51 9.64 -7.68 -5.13
N GLU A 52 8.92 -6.64 -4.71
CA GLU A 52 9.41 -5.73 -3.68
C GLU A 52 9.25 -6.31 -2.26
N LEU A 53 8.14 -6.98 -1.97
CA LEU A 53 7.85 -7.47 -0.62
C LEU A 53 8.41 -8.86 -0.31
N SER A 54 8.91 -9.61 -1.31
CA SER A 54 9.48 -10.96 -1.10
C SER A 54 10.82 -10.97 -0.37
N ARG A 55 11.38 -9.81 -0.07
CA ARG A 55 12.65 -9.66 0.64
C ARG A 55 12.44 -9.05 2.04
N PRO A 56 13.39 -9.26 2.98
CA PRO A 56 13.34 -8.57 4.26
C PRO A 56 13.46 -7.06 4.09
N LEU A 57 12.52 -6.31 4.66
CA LEU A 57 12.47 -4.85 4.58
C LEU A 57 12.42 -4.26 5.99
N LYS A 58 13.15 -3.16 6.21
CA LYS A 58 13.03 -2.33 7.43
C LYS A 58 12.13 -1.13 7.20
N LEU A 59 12.08 -0.65 5.96
CA LEU A 59 11.24 0.46 5.51
C LEU A 59 10.65 0.10 4.16
N LEU A 60 9.36 0.29 4.03
CA LEU A 60 8.58 0.17 2.80
C LEU A 60 8.02 1.54 2.44
N ILE A 61 8.37 2.06 1.26
CA ILE A 61 7.76 3.28 0.71
C ILE A 61 6.85 2.87 -0.43
N VAL A 62 5.57 3.20 -0.30
CA VAL A 62 4.53 2.82 -1.25
C VAL A 62 3.80 4.07 -1.74
N ALA A 63 3.85 4.32 -3.04
CA ALA A 63 3.20 5.48 -3.66
C ALA A 63 2.10 5.03 -4.61
N GLN A 64 0.86 5.45 -4.33
CA GLN A 64 -0.35 5.19 -5.13
C GLN A 64 -0.53 3.69 -5.46
N PRO A 65 -0.45 2.77 -4.47
CA PRO A 65 -0.36 1.33 -4.73
C PRO A 65 -1.62 0.74 -5.37
N THR A 66 -2.77 1.37 -5.18
CA THR A 66 -4.08 0.82 -5.59
C THR A 66 -4.74 1.61 -6.71
N ARG A 67 -4.07 2.65 -7.23
CA ARG A 67 -4.66 3.52 -8.25
C ARG A 67 -5.09 2.76 -9.51
N GLY A 68 -6.37 2.85 -9.85
CA GLY A 68 -6.93 2.24 -11.07
C GLY A 68 -7.10 0.73 -11.01
N LEU A 69 -7.11 0.14 -9.83
CA LEU A 69 -7.31 -1.29 -9.62
C LEU A 69 -8.76 -1.63 -9.25
N ASP A 70 -9.12 -2.88 -9.45
CA ASP A 70 -10.37 -3.45 -8.95
C ASP A 70 -10.33 -3.69 -7.43
N VAL A 71 -11.51 -3.79 -6.81
CA VAL A 71 -11.67 -3.92 -5.35
C VAL A 71 -10.88 -5.12 -4.78
N GLY A 72 -10.94 -6.27 -5.43
CA GLY A 72 -10.22 -7.46 -4.96
C GLY A 72 -8.70 -7.30 -5.00
N SER A 73 -8.17 -6.60 -6.01
CA SER A 73 -6.76 -6.25 -6.08
C SER A 73 -6.35 -5.24 -5.00
N ILE A 74 -7.22 -4.27 -4.70
CA ILE A 74 -7.01 -3.29 -3.62
C ILE A 74 -6.89 -3.99 -2.28
N GLU A 75 -7.88 -4.81 -1.91
CA GLU A 75 -7.90 -5.57 -0.64
C GLU A 75 -6.66 -6.44 -0.49
N PHE A 76 -6.26 -7.12 -1.56
CA PHE A 76 -5.05 -7.93 -1.56
C PHE A 76 -3.80 -7.08 -1.26
N ILE A 77 -3.60 -5.94 -1.94
CA ILE A 77 -2.43 -5.08 -1.73
C ILE A 77 -2.41 -4.51 -0.31
N HIS A 78 -3.55 -4.07 0.20
CA HIS A 78 -3.69 -3.61 1.57
C HIS A 78 -3.27 -4.68 2.58
N SER A 79 -3.73 -5.92 2.38
CA SER A 79 -3.34 -7.04 3.25
C SER A 79 -1.83 -7.31 3.24
N GLN A 80 -1.16 -7.16 2.10
CA GLN A 80 0.29 -7.32 2.00
C GLN A 80 1.06 -6.19 2.70
N ILE A 81 0.57 -4.94 2.61
CA ILE A 81 1.16 -3.79 3.31
C ILE A 81 1.04 -3.99 4.83
N VAL A 82 -0.15 -4.37 5.30
CA VAL A 82 -0.41 -4.65 6.72
C VAL A 82 0.47 -5.81 7.23
N ALA A 83 0.59 -6.89 6.47
CA ALA A 83 1.45 -8.01 6.82
C ALA A 83 2.92 -7.58 6.99
N LYS A 84 3.42 -6.70 6.13
CA LYS A 84 4.79 -6.16 6.26
C LYS A 84 4.97 -5.28 7.48
N ARG A 85 3.98 -4.45 7.82
CA ARG A 85 3.95 -3.68 9.07
C ARG A 85 4.02 -4.62 10.28
N ASP A 86 3.24 -5.67 10.28
CA ASP A 86 3.15 -6.64 11.39
C ASP A 86 4.45 -7.46 11.55
N GLU A 87 5.23 -7.61 10.47
CA GLU A 87 6.61 -8.13 10.50
C GLU A 87 7.62 -7.12 11.10
N GLY A 88 7.20 -5.93 11.51
CA GLY A 88 8.05 -4.87 12.07
C GLY A 88 8.68 -3.94 11.03
N CYS A 89 8.18 -3.94 9.79
CA CYS A 89 8.60 -3.00 8.76
C CYS A 89 7.91 -1.64 8.97
N ALA A 90 8.68 -0.55 8.99
CA ALA A 90 8.10 0.79 8.92
C ALA A 90 7.50 1.03 7.54
N VAL A 91 6.29 1.62 7.46
CA VAL A 91 5.60 1.87 6.20
C VAL A 91 5.36 3.36 6.01
N LEU A 92 5.80 3.90 4.88
CA LEU A 92 5.43 5.22 4.39
C LEU A 92 4.49 5.04 3.18
N LEU A 93 3.20 5.29 3.41
CA LEU A 93 2.17 5.25 2.36
C LEU A 93 1.93 6.66 1.84
N VAL A 94 2.02 6.84 0.53
CA VAL A 94 1.65 8.08 -0.17
C VAL A 94 0.48 7.78 -1.09
N SER A 95 -0.69 8.36 -0.80
CA SER A 95 -1.90 8.15 -1.59
C SER A 95 -2.76 9.40 -1.66
N ALA A 96 -3.49 9.56 -2.76
CA ALA A 96 -4.56 10.54 -2.91
C ALA A 96 -5.95 9.95 -2.58
N GLU A 97 -6.03 8.64 -2.38
CA GLU A 97 -7.27 7.94 -2.06
C GLU A 97 -7.52 8.03 -0.54
N LEU A 98 -8.51 8.83 -0.14
CA LEU A 98 -8.80 9.07 1.28
C LEU A 98 -9.16 7.79 2.03
N ASP A 99 -9.88 6.87 1.39
CA ASP A 99 -10.27 5.60 2.00
C ASP A 99 -9.07 4.71 2.30
N GLU A 100 -8.08 4.70 1.41
CA GLU A 100 -6.83 3.98 1.61
C GLU A 100 -6.07 4.53 2.82
N ILE A 101 -5.88 5.85 2.87
CA ILE A 101 -5.20 6.51 4.00
C ILE A 101 -5.96 6.25 5.31
N LEU A 102 -7.28 6.46 5.32
CA LEU A 102 -8.10 6.28 6.51
C LEU A 102 -8.18 4.84 7.01
N SER A 103 -7.96 3.85 6.14
CA SER A 103 -7.99 2.43 6.52
C SER A 103 -6.65 1.88 6.99
N LEU A 104 -5.52 2.46 6.54
CA LEU A 104 -4.20 1.88 6.76
C LEU A 104 -3.28 2.70 7.66
N ALA A 105 -3.47 4.03 7.73
CA ALA A 105 -2.53 4.89 8.44
C ALA A 105 -2.79 4.93 9.95
N ASP A 106 -1.72 4.97 10.73
CA ASP A 106 -1.74 5.28 12.17
C ASP A 106 -1.54 6.79 12.40
N HIS A 107 -0.75 7.43 11.52
CA HIS A 107 -0.46 8.85 11.53
C HIS A 107 -0.52 9.41 10.11
N ILE A 108 -1.07 10.60 9.94
CA ILE A 108 -1.36 11.18 8.62
C ILE A 108 -0.72 12.54 8.50
N GLY A 109 0.07 12.74 7.44
CA GLY A 109 0.56 14.04 7.01
C GLY A 109 -0.14 14.47 5.73
N VAL A 110 -0.66 15.68 5.67
CA VAL A 110 -1.30 16.24 4.47
C VAL A 110 -0.32 17.15 3.73
N LEU A 111 -0.06 16.79 2.47
CA LEU A 111 0.85 17.54 1.61
C LEU A 111 0.05 18.43 0.65
N TYR A 112 0.32 19.73 0.66
CA TYR A 112 -0.26 20.69 -0.28
C TYR A 112 0.82 21.60 -0.84
N ARG A 113 0.92 21.71 -2.17
CA ARG A 113 1.91 22.53 -2.90
C ARG A 113 3.35 22.38 -2.39
N GLY A 114 3.76 21.14 -2.08
CA GLY A 114 5.13 20.83 -1.66
C GLY A 114 5.42 21.08 -0.17
N THR A 115 4.41 21.42 0.63
CA THR A 115 4.53 21.66 2.07
C THR A 115 3.56 20.76 2.83
N ILE A 116 3.99 20.20 3.96
CA ILE A 116 3.10 19.52 4.91
C ILE A 116 2.30 20.59 5.63
N VAL A 117 0.99 20.63 5.38
CA VAL A 117 0.07 21.64 5.93
C VAL A 117 -0.59 21.20 7.22
N ALA A 118 -0.66 19.90 7.47
CA ALA A 118 -1.16 19.34 8.72
C ALA A 118 -0.55 17.96 8.98
N GLU A 119 -0.40 17.61 10.27
CA GLU A 119 -0.06 16.27 10.74
C GLU A 119 -1.01 15.93 11.89
N MET A 120 -1.53 14.69 11.88
CA MET A 120 -2.49 14.25 12.89
C MET A 120 -2.49 12.73 13.05
N PRO A 121 -2.83 12.21 14.23
CA PRO A 121 -3.13 10.79 14.40
C PRO A 121 -4.42 10.42 13.65
N ARG A 122 -4.58 9.13 13.38
CA ARG A 122 -5.70 8.61 12.56
C ARG A 122 -7.09 8.94 13.14
N ASP A 123 -7.23 8.94 14.45
CA ASP A 123 -8.48 9.19 15.17
C ASP A 123 -8.97 10.64 15.08
N GLU A 124 -8.07 11.59 14.82
CA GLU A 124 -8.40 12.99 14.56
C GLU A 124 -8.71 13.28 13.08
N ALA A 125 -8.48 12.31 12.19
CA ALA A 125 -8.67 12.48 10.76
C ALA A 125 -10.09 12.09 10.34
N SER A 126 -10.72 12.94 9.53
CA SER A 126 -11.97 12.65 8.85
C SER A 126 -11.84 12.89 7.35
N ARG A 127 -12.72 12.27 6.55
CA ARG A 127 -12.75 12.49 5.09
C ARG A 127 -12.90 13.99 4.76
N ASN A 128 -13.76 14.71 5.50
CA ASN A 128 -13.98 16.14 5.27
C ASN A 128 -12.74 16.95 5.61
N ARG A 129 -12.11 16.69 6.77
CA ARG A 129 -10.89 17.39 7.20
C ARG A 129 -9.75 17.20 6.21
N LEU A 130 -9.47 15.94 5.83
CA LEU A 130 -8.41 15.64 4.86
C LEU A 130 -8.71 16.26 3.49
N GLY A 131 -9.96 16.15 3.01
CA GLY A 131 -10.37 16.73 1.72
C GLY A 131 -10.20 18.25 1.68
N SER A 132 -10.57 18.98 2.75
CA SER A 132 -10.38 20.42 2.87
C SER A 132 -8.91 20.81 2.83
N LEU A 133 -8.08 20.14 3.62
CA LEU A 133 -6.64 20.37 3.67
C LEU A 133 -5.94 20.08 2.34
N MET A 134 -6.31 18.99 1.68
CA MET A 134 -5.78 18.63 0.36
C MET A 134 -6.20 19.63 -0.74
N ALA A 135 -7.32 20.33 -0.56
CA ALA A 135 -7.76 21.41 -1.45
C ALA A 135 -7.11 22.76 -1.10
N GLY A 136 -6.33 22.84 -0.01
CA GLY A 136 -5.69 24.07 0.46
C GLY A 136 -6.63 25.01 1.20
N ALA A 137 -7.74 24.48 1.74
CA ALA A 137 -8.64 25.22 2.62
C ALA A 137 -8.10 25.23 4.07
N GLU A 138 -8.68 26.08 4.91
CA GLU A 138 -8.39 26.10 6.34
C GLU A 138 -8.76 24.75 7.00
N ASP A 139 -8.02 24.38 8.04
CA ASP A 139 -8.28 23.14 8.79
C ASP A 139 -9.62 23.28 9.56
N PRO A 140 -10.64 22.47 9.27
CA PRO A 140 -11.90 22.50 10.01
C PRO A 140 -11.82 21.92 11.43
N GLY A 141 -10.64 21.42 11.84
CA GLY A 141 -10.43 20.75 13.12
C GLY A 141 -10.81 19.26 13.13
N PRO A 142 -10.54 18.58 14.25
CA PRO A 142 -10.92 17.19 14.43
C PRO A 142 -12.43 16.99 14.36
N PRO A 143 -12.93 15.79 14.00
CA PRO A 143 -14.36 15.50 14.03
C PRO A 143 -14.89 15.68 15.47
N GLU A 144 -16.05 16.34 15.59
CA GLU A 144 -16.75 16.39 16.87
C GLU A 144 -17.01 14.94 17.33
N GLN A 145 -16.53 14.60 18.51
CA GLN A 145 -16.90 13.34 19.14
C GLN A 145 -18.40 13.41 19.39
N PRO A 146 -19.19 12.38 19.04
CA PRO A 146 -20.59 12.35 19.47
C PRO A 146 -20.58 12.47 21.00
N ASP A 147 -21.30 13.48 21.50
CA ASP A 147 -21.45 13.70 22.92
C ASP A 147 -21.72 12.37 23.59
N ALA A 148 -20.92 12.04 24.60
CA ALA A 148 -21.17 10.88 25.43
C ALA A 148 -22.63 10.99 25.90
N VAL A 149 -23.48 10.12 25.40
CA VAL A 149 -24.86 10.03 25.86
C VAL A 149 -24.75 9.80 27.36
N GLU A 150 -25.04 10.84 28.15
CA GLU A 150 -25.22 10.68 29.59
C GLU A 150 -26.24 9.57 29.76
N GLU A 151 -25.76 8.39 30.18
CA GLU A 151 -26.63 7.37 30.75
C GLU A 151 -27.27 8.00 31.99
N MET A 152 -28.40 8.64 31.78
CA MET A 152 -29.30 8.97 32.86
C MET A 152 -29.96 7.64 33.33
N VAL A 153 -29.45 7.17 34.44
CA VAL A 153 -30.06 6.14 35.29
C VAL A 153 -31.43 6.61 35.79
#